data_6dc3381a7ea9fdc58d7ff8f57cc00861
#
_entry.id   6dc3381a7ea9fdc58d7ff8f57cc00861
#
_cell.length_a   1.000
_cell.length_b   1.000
_cell.length_c   1.000
_cell.angle_alpha   90.00
_cell.angle_beta   90.00
_cell.angle_gamma   90.00
#
_symmetry.space_group_name_H-M   'P 1'
#
loop_
_entity.id
_entity.type
_entity.pdbx_description
1 polymer ?
#
loop_
_entity_poly.entity_id
_entity_poly.type
_entity_poly.pdbx_seq_one_letter_code
_entity_poly.pdbx_strand_id
1 'polypeptide(L)'
;MSLARFKFMALWPERFDQKVVAEIRGKVDKDETSIFWKHFSKYFFDEEMFDNNEISYINNSFIAESIPKHPFLVSPLNRSAQRIIGIPNDNAVPAFKMMESQNFKPNGLVDIIDAGPCLDCKLNEIKTIKNNQSVKIKSFGLPEKQFSGLISNTDLKGFRVVRSDFSFDGEKVSIHRNLIKTLKLGTNSKVAINV
;
A
#
# COMPACT_ATOMS: atom_id res chain seq x y z
N MET A 1 -5.66 -5.98 1.53
CA MET A 1 -5.59 -5.63 0.09
C MET A 1 -4.17 -5.31 -0.40
N SER A 2 -3.33 -4.61 0.34
CA SER A 2 -1.97 -4.19 -0.12
C SER A 2 -1.07 -5.37 -0.51
N LEU A 3 -1.05 -6.46 0.25
CA LEU A 3 -0.26 -7.66 -0.11
C LEU A 3 -0.69 -8.29 -1.44
N ALA A 4 -1.98 -8.21 -1.80
CA ALA A 4 -2.47 -8.69 -3.08
C ALA A 4 -1.91 -7.86 -4.26
N ARG A 5 -1.76 -6.54 -4.06
CA ARG A 5 -1.12 -5.66 -5.06
C ARG A 5 0.35 -6.03 -5.26
N PHE A 6 1.09 -6.27 -4.18
CA PHE A 6 2.48 -6.73 -4.28
C PHE A 6 2.60 -8.08 -4.96
N LYS A 7 1.63 -8.98 -4.75
CA LYS A 7 1.56 -10.25 -5.46
C LYS A 7 1.36 -10.06 -6.97
N PHE A 8 0.50 -9.09 -7.34
CA PHE A 8 0.31 -8.72 -8.74
C PHE A 8 1.59 -8.11 -9.34
N MET A 9 2.22 -7.16 -8.64
CA MET A 9 3.47 -6.54 -9.07
C MET A 9 4.61 -7.57 -9.25
N ALA A 10 4.63 -8.62 -8.40
CA ALA A 10 5.63 -9.68 -8.50
C ALA A 10 5.52 -10.52 -9.77
N LEU A 11 4.34 -10.63 -10.34
CA LEU A 11 4.08 -11.40 -11.57
C LEU A 11 4.37 -10.61 -12.84
N TRP A 12 4.23 -9.29 -12.80
CA TRP A 12 4.41 -8.39 -13.96
C TRP A 12 5.18 -7.14 -13.56
N PRO A 13 6.44 -7.29 -13.07
CA PRO A 13 7.23 -6.16 -12.56
C PRO A 13 7.52 -5.10 -13.62
N GLU A 14 7.57 -5.49 -14.90
CA GLU A 14 7.80 -4.59 -16.04
C GLU A 14 6.69 -3.54 -16.25
N ARG A 15 5.55 -3.71 -15.57
CA ARG A 15 4.42 -2.77 -15.64
C ARG A 15 4.48 -1.68 -14.59
N PHE A 16 5.46 -1.71 -13.72
CA PHE A 16 5.57 -0.81 -12.57
C PHE A 16 6.91 -0.11 -12.56
N ASP A 17 6.94 1.04 -11.94
CA ASP A 17 8.18 1.76 -11.71
C ASP A 17 9.08 0.99 -10.72
N GLN A 18 10.38 1.29 -10.77
CA GLN A 18 11.37 0.67 -9.89
C GLN A 18 11.18 1.05 -8.42
N LYS A 19 10.51 2.16 -8.15
CA LYS A 19 10.21 2.65 -6.80
C LYS A 19 8.69 2.65 -6.56
N VAL A 20 8.29 2.07 -5.47
CA VAL A 20 6.89 2.07 -5.00
C VAL A 20 6.78 2.99 -3.80
N VAL A 21 5.83 3.92 -3.84
CA VAL A 21 5.53 4.87 -2.77
C VAL A 21 4.23 4.48 -2.09
N ALA A 22 4.17 4.66 -0.78
CA ALA A 22 2.98 4.47 0.02
C ALA A 22 2.78 5.71 0.90
N GLU A 23 1.66 6.39 0.72
CA GLU A 23 1.20 7.48 1.54
C GLU A 23 0.32 6.92 2.65
N ILE A 24 0.60 7.29 3.88
CA ILE A 24 -0.13 6.86 5.07
C ILE A 24 -0.86 8.06 5.63
N ARG A 25 -2.16 7.90 5.85
CA ARG A 25 -3.02 8.97 6.39
C ARG A 25 -2.43 9.59 7.65
N GLY A 26 -2.36 10.91 7.69
CA GLY A 26 -1.90 11.71 8.83
C GLY A 26 -2.99 11.90 9.89
N LYS A 27 -2.66 12.66 10.94
CA LYS A 27 -3.56 12.93 12.07
C LYS A 27 -4.75 13.78 11.66
N VAL A 28 -5.93 13.34 12.06
CA VAL A 28 -7.20 14.06 11.93
C VAL A 28 -7.81 14.30 13.31
N ASP A 29 -8.70 15.25 13.41
CA ASP A 29 -9.52 15.50 14.59
C ASP A 29 -10.74 14.56 14.67
N LYS A 30 -11.62 14.82 15.62
CA LYS A 30 -12.83 14.02 15.85
C LYS A 30 -13.82 14.07 14.68
N ASP A 31 -13.77 15.15 13.91
CA ASP A 31 -14.63 15.39 12.75
C ASP A 31 -13.97 14.92 11.44
N GLU A 32 -12.93 14.10 11.55
CA GLU A 32 -12.11 13.58 10.45
C GLU A 32 -11.41 14.66 9.59
N THR A 33 -11.32 15.88 10.10
CA THR A 33 -10.64 16.99 9.42
C THR A 33 -9.14 16.98 9.74
N SER A 34 -8.30 17.25 8.75
CA SER A 34 -6.86 17.33 8.95
C SER A 34 -6.49 18.48 9.88
N ILE A 35 -5.83 18.13 11.01
CA ILE A 35 -5.30 19.11 11.96
C ILE A 35 -4.20 19.96 11.28
N PHE A 36 -3.36 19.32 10.46
CA PHE A 36 -2.32 20.00 9.72
C PHE A 36 -2.89 21.02 8.74
N TRP A 37 -3.86 20.61 7.93
CA TRP A 37 -4.48 21.46 6.91
C TRP A 37 -5.16 22.70 7.51
N LYS A 38 -5.89 22.53 8.60
CA LYS A 38 -6.52 23.67 9.31
C LYS A 38 -5.55 24.82 9.64
N HIS A 39 -4.29 24.50 9.88
CA HIS A 39 -3.26 25.50 10.22
C HIS A 39 -2.42 25.89 9.00
N PHE A 40 -2.17 24.98 8.08
CA PHE A 40 -1.32 25.19 6.92
C PHE A 40 -2.03 26.01 5.83
N SER A 41 -3.28 25.66 5.50
CA SER A 41 -4.05 26.29 4.44
C SER A 41 -4.20 27.81 4.62
N LYS A 42 -4.32 28.29 5.84
CA LYS A 42 -4.47 29.69 6.19
C LYS A 42 -3.35 30.62 5.71
N TYR A 43 -2.20 30.07 5.36
CA TYR A 43 -1.07 30.83 4.83
C TYR A 43 -1.16 31.05 3.31
N PHE A 44 -1.99 30.30 2.62
CA PHE A 44 -2.04 30.27 1.16
C PHE A 44 -3.43 30.49 0.58
N PHE A 45 -4.46 30.42 1.42
CA PHE A 45 -5.84 30.47 1.00
C PHE A 45 -6.68 31.30 1.97
N ASP A 46 -7.67 32.01 1.46
CA ASP A 46 -8.63 32.75 2.28
C ASP A 46 -9.58 31.79 3.00
N GLU A 47 -9.97 32.14 4.24
CA GLU A 47 -10.82 31.28 5.09
C GLU A 47 -12.17 30.96 4.45
N GLU A 48 -12.72 31.87 3.61
CA GLU A 48 -13.98 31.69 2.90
C GLU A 48 -13.94 30.57 1.83
N MET A 49 -12.74 30.21 1.33
CA MET A 49 -12.58 29.14 0.34
C MET A 49 -12.64 27.72 0.92
N PHE A 50 -12.59 27.58 2.26
CA PHE A 50 -12.44 26.28 2.92
C PHE A 50 -13.44 26.05 4.06
N ASP A 51 -14.71 26.26 3.77
CA ASP A 51 -15.73 25.75 4.68
C ASP A 51 -15.65 24.21 4.73
N ASN A 52 -15.68 23.65 5.93
CA ASN A 52 -15.14 22.37 6.39
C ASN A 52 -15.53 21.09 5.60
N ASN A 53 -16.36 21.18 4.57
CA ASN A 53 -16.84 20.04 3.80
C ASN A 53 -16.36 19.99 2.34
N GLU A 54 -15.64 21.00 1.85
CA GLU A 54 -15.32 21.12 0.44
C GLU A 54 -13.90 20.67 0.04
N ILE A 55 -13.04 20.32 1.01
CA ILE A 55 -11.66 19.85 0.72
C ILE A 55 -11.67 18.62 -0.21
N SER A 56 -12.71 17.79 -0.13
CA SER A 56 -12.87 16.63 -1.01
C SER A 56 -13.19 16.99 -2.47
N TYR A 57 -13.63 18.22 -2.73
CA TYR A 57 -13.97 18.74 -4.07
C TYR A 57 -12.85 19.61 -4.65
N ILE A 58 -11.85 20.00 -3.86
CA ILE A 58 -10.74 20.80 -4.35
C ILE A 58 -9.85 19.90 -5.21
N ASN A 59 -9.74 20.28 -6.48
CA ASN A 59 -8.86 19.59 -7.41
C ASN A 59 -7.41 19.66 -6.91
N ASN A 60 -6.76 18.51 -6.73
CA ASN A 60 -5.35 18.42 -6.32
C ASN A 60 -4.42 19.29 -7.18
N SER A 61 -4.78 19.53 -8.45
CA SER A 61 -4.05 20.44 -9.32
C SER A 61 -4.07 21.87 -8.82
N PHE A 62 -5.23 22.37 -8.34
CA PHE A 62 -5.36 23.71 -7.78
C PHE A 62 -4.48 23.89 -6.53
N ILE A 63 -4.49 22.91 -5.62
CA ILE A 63 -3.63 22.91 -4.44
C ILE A 63 -2.16 22.97 -4.86
N ALA A 64 -1.77 22.11 -5.79
CA ALA A 64 -0.39 22.03 -6.26
C ALA A 64 0.09 23.31 -6.97
N GLU A 65 -0.81 24.04 -7.62
CA GLU A 65 -0.50 25.32 -8.28
C GLU A 65 -0.45 26.50 -7.30
N SER A 66 -1.25 26.46 -6.24
CA SER A 66 -1.40 27.54 -5.26
C SER A 66 -0.35 27.52 -4.16
N ILE A 67 0.26 26.36 -3.88
CA ILE A 67 1.28 26.22 -2.87
C ILE A 67 2.66 26.56 -3.46
N PRO A 68 3.52 27.29 -2.72
CA PRO A 68 4.88 27.59 -3.16
C PRO A 68 5.68 26.34 -3.51
N LYS A 69 6.35 26.36 -4.66
CA LYS A 69 7.24 25.27 -5.12
C LYS A 69 8.60 25.26 -4.42
N HIS A 70 8.83 26.21 -3.51
CA HIS A 70 10.06 26.34 -2.74
C HIS A 70 9.83 25.90 -1.29
N PRO A 71 10.86 25.34 -0.63
CA PRO A 71 10.78 25.04 0.79
C PRO A 71 10.39 26.27 1.61
N PHE A 72 9.51 26.09 2.57
CA PHE A 72 9.17 27.10 3.56
C PHE A 72 9.41 26.58 4.97
N LEU A 73 9.60 27.52 5.89
CA LEU A 73 9.88 27.18 7.28
C LEU A 73 8.61 26.65 7.97
N VAL A 74 8.77 25.59 8.75
CA VAL A 74 7.69 24.99 9.54
C VAL A 74 7.42 25.81 10.82
N SER A 75 8.39 26.62 11.26
CA SER A 75 8.31 27.38 12.50
C SER A 75 7.13 28.34 12.64
N PRO A 76 6.56 28.95 11.57
CA PRO A 76 5.34 29.77 11.68
C PRO A 76 4.08 28.96 11.98
N LEU A 77 4.06 27.65 11.66
CA LEU A 77 2.90 26.82 11.96
C LEU A 77 2.64 26.73 13.46
N ASN A 78 1.38 26.53 13.83
CA ASN A 78 1.03 26.26 15.22
C ASN A 78 1.75 25.00 15.71
N ARG A 79 2.14 24.98 17.00
CA ARG A 79 2.83 23.84 17.62
C ARG A 79 2.06 22.51 17.52
N SER A 80 0.73 22.55 17.53
CA SER A 80 -0.09 21.35 17.32
C SER A 80 0.12 20.76 15.92
N ALA A 81 0.12 21.61 14.88
CA ALA A 81 0.39 21.19 13.50
C ALA A 81 1.84 20.70 13.33
N GLN A 82 2.83 21.40 13.93
CA GLN A 82 4.22 20.98 13.85
C GLN A 82 4.45 19.56 14.41
N ARG A 83 3.80 19.23 15.54
CA ARG A 83 3.99 17.97 16.27
C ARG A 83 3.44 16.73 15.54
N ILE A 84 2.54 16.93 14.60
CA ILE A 84 1.89 15.81 13.90
C ILE A 84 2.49 15.52 12.52
N ILE A 85 3.43 16.36 12.05
CA ILE A 85 4.12 16.15 10.77
C ILE A 85 4.83 14.79 10.79
N GLY A 86 4.52 13.96 9.83
CA GLY A 86 5.09 12.61 9.71
C GLY A 86 4.52 11.59 10.70
N ILE A 87 3.47 11.93 11.45
CA ILE A 87 2.83 11.01 12.41
C ILE A 87 1.58 10.40 11.77
N PRO A 88 1.51 9.06 11.64
CA PRO A 88 0.32 8.40 11.08
C PRO A 88 -0.90 8.57 11.98
N ASN A 89 -2.08 8.60 11.38
CA ASN A 89 -3.35 8.47 12.10
C ASN A 89 -3.38 7.15 12.89
N ASP A 90 -4.02 7.15 14.06
CA ASP A 90 -4.07 5.97 14.93
C ASP A 90 -4.68 4.74 14.21
N ASN A 91 -5.72 4.97 13.40
CA ASN A 91 -6.34 3.93 12.58
C ASN A 91 -5.45 3.49 11.40
N ALA A 92 -4.45 4.27 11.00
CA ALA A 92 -3.51 3.95 9.92
C ALA A 92 -2.21 3.27 10.41
N VAL A 93 -1.97 3.24 11.74
CA VAL A 93 -0.78 2.58 12.32
C VAL A 93 -0.63 1.12 11.89
N PRO A 94 -1.70 0.29 11.82
CA PRO A 94 -1.57 -1.08 11.32
C PRO A 94 -1.11 -1.14 9.86
N ALA A 95 -1.56 -0.21 9.02
CA ALA A 95 -1.12 -0.11 7.62
C ALA A 95 0.35 0.32 7.52
N PHE A 96 0.77 1.29 8.33
CA PHE A 96 2.15 1.72 8.44
C PHE A 96 3.08 0.55 8.80
N LYS A 97 2.77 -0.17 9.89
CA LYS A 97 3.54 -1.35 10.32
C LYS A 97 3.57 -2.46 9.27
N MET A 98 2.46 -2.65 8.56
CA MET A 98 2.40 -3.62 7.47
C MET A 98 3.35 -3.23 6.33
N MET A 99 3.44 -1.94 5.96
CA MET A 99 4.40 -1.45 4.97
C MET A 99 5.85 -1.64 5.45
N GLU A 100 6.15 -1.30 6.71
CA GLU A 100 7.48 -1.57 7.29
C GLU A 100 7.85 -3.07 7.20
N SER A 101 6.89 -3.96 7.48
CA SER A 101 7.08 -5.41 7.35
C SER A 101 7.38 -5.88 5.93
N GLN A 102 7.07 -5.03 4.93
CA GLN A 102 7.37 -5.24 3.51
C GLN A 102 8.63 -4.48 3.04
N ASN A 103 9.47 -4.01 3.96
CA ASN A 103 10.70 -3.26 3.73
C ASN A 103 10.51 -1.81 3.25
N PHE A 104 9.32 -1.25 3.35
CA PHE A 104 9.13 0.18 3.13
C PHE A 104 9.75 0.98 4.28
N LYS A 105 10.32 2.15 3.95
CA LYS A 105 10.91 3.05 4.93
C LYS A 105 10.39 4.47 4.72
N PRO A 106 10.20 5.25 5.79
CA PRO A 106 9.93 6.67 5.65
C PRO A 106 11.03 7.35 4.82
N ASN A 107 10.61 8.15 3.83
CA ASN A 107 11.53 8.82 2.90
C ASN A 107 11.76 10.30 3.23
N GLY A 108 11.21 10.78 4.36
CA GLY A 108 11.31 12.18 4.78
C GLY A 108 10.27 13.11 4.16
N LEU A 109 9.43 12.61 3.25
CA LEU A 109 8.32 13.35 2.69
C LEU A 109 7.04 13.08 3.48
N VAL A 110 6.11 14.03 3.41
CA VAL A 110 4.77 13.93 4.00
C VAL A 110 3.72 14.38 2.98
N ASP A 111 2.50 13.90 3.15
CA ASP A 111 1.36 14.40 2.40
C ASP A 111 1.09 15.86 2.74
N ILE A 112 0.81 16.68 1.74
CA ILE A 112 0.62 18.13 1.91
C ILE A 112 -0.70 18.48 2.61
N ILE A 113 -1.68 17.60 2.60
CA ILE A 113 -3.00 17.84 3.17
C ILE A 113 -3.06 17.42 4.64
N ASP A 114 -2.55 16.22 4.96
CA ASP A 114 -2.70 15.71 6.32
C ASP A 114 -1.36 15.52 7.05
N ALA A 115 -0.25 15.86 6.40
CA ALA A 115 1.12 15.67 6.89
C ALA A 115 1.44 14.22 7.27
N GLY A 116 0.69 13.25 6.74
CA GLY A 116 0.93 11.84 6.92
C GLY A 116 2.26 11.40 6.31
N PRO A 117 2.94 10.39 6.87
CA PRO A 117 4.25 9.99 6.39
C PRO A 117 4.18 9.27 5.04
N CYS A 118 5.10 9.61 4.14
CA CYS A 118 5.34 8.89 2.92
C CYS A 118 6.47 7.87 3.14
N LEU A 119 6.23 6.64 2.69
CA LEU A 119 7.22 5.57 2.72
C LEU A 119 7.54 5.16 1.29
N ASP A 120 8.74 4.69 1.06
CA ASP A 120 9.07 4.06 -0.21
C ASP A 120 9.89 2.77 -0.06
N CYS A 121 9.89 1.99 -1.15
CA CYS A 121 10.68 0.78 -1.27
C CYS A 121 11.00 0.55 -2.75
N LYS A 122 12.18 0.02 -3.06
CA LYS A 122 12.44 -0.48 -4.41
C LYS A 122 11.56 -1.71 -4.68
N LEU A 123 10.99 -1.77 -5.89
CA LEU A 123 10.06 -2.82 -6.27
C LEU A 123 10.60 -4.23 -5.95
N ASN A 124 11.83 -4.51 -6.32
CA ASN A 124 12.50 -5.80 -6.12
C ASN A 124 12.90 -6.08 -4.65
N GLU A 125 12.86 -5.09 -3.77
CA GLU A 125 13.17 -5.23 -2.34
C GLU A 125 11.91 -5.45 -1.49
N ILE A 126 10.71 -5.25 -2.05
CA ILE A 126 9.45 -5.53 -1.36
C ILE A 126 9.40 -7.03 -1.03
N LYS A 127 9.25 -7.35 0.26
CA LYS A 127 9.35 -8.73 0.77
C LYS A 127 8.43 -9.70 0.04
N THR A 128 7.17 -9.33 -0.19
CA THR A 128 6.21 -10.17 -0.94
C THR A 128 6.66 -10.38 -2.39
N ILE A 129 7.30 -9.41 -3.03
CA ILE A 129 7.80 -9.53 -4.41
C ILE A 129 9.04 -10.41 -4.43
N LYS A 130 10.01 -10.14 -3.55
CA LYS A 130 11.27 -10.87 -3.45
C LYS A 130 11.07 -12.36 -3.20
N ASN A 131 10.08 -12.71 -2.37
CA ASN A 131 9.79 -14.09 -2.00
C ASN A 131 8.75 -14.77 -2.90
N ASN A 132 8.37 -14.13 -4.01
CA ASN A 132 7.39 -14.68 -4.93
C ASN A 132 8.01 -15.72 -5.88
N GLN A 133 7.38 -16.88 -5.98
CA GLN A 133 7.80 -17.96 -6.87
C GLN A 133 6.61 -18.46 -7.70
N SER A 134 6.80 -18.57 -9.03
CA SER A 134 5.83 -19.20 -9.93
C SER A 134 6.15 -20.67 -10.07
N VAL A 135 5.25 -21.53 -9.60
CA VAL A 135 5.49 -22.97 -9.48
C VAL A 135 4.38 -23.77 -10.15
N LYS A 136 4.67 -25.01 -10.58
CA LYS A 136 3.67 -25.95 -11.08
C LYS A 136 2.93 -26.59 -9.91
N ILE A 137 1.68 -26.93 -10.15
CA ILE A 137 0.86 -27.67 -9.19
C ILE A 137 1.24 -29.15 -9.28
N LYS A 138 1.53 -29.75 -8.13
CA LYS A 138 1.83 -31.18 -7.98
C LYS A 138 0.55 -31.99 -7.82
N SER A 139 -0.31 -31.54 -6.92
CA SER A 139 -1.55 -32.23 -6.59
C SER A 139 -2.62 -31.29 -6.05
N PHE A 140 -3.87 -31.75 -6.17
CA PHE A 140 -5.02 -31.13 -5.55
C PHE A 140 -5.55 -32.03 -4.45
N GLY A 141 -5.41 -31.62 -3.20
CA GLY A 141 -5.83 -32.37 -2.03
C GLY A 141 -5.82 -31.50 -0.79
N LEU A 142 -5.88 -32.13 0.37
CA LEU A 142 -5.56 -31.48 1.63
C LEU A 142 -4.05 -31.61 1.82
N PRO A 143 -3.26 -30.55 1.59
CA PRO A 143 -1.82 -30.64 1.82
C PRO A 143 -1.56 -30.78 3.33
N GLU A 144 -0.53 -31.52 3.70
CA GLU A 144 0.04 -31.39 5.02
C GLU A 144 0.46 -29.93 5.19
N LYS A 145 0.05 -29.32 6.29
CA LYS A 145 0.29 -27.90 6.53
C LYS A 145 1.79 -27.64 6.71
N GLN A 146 2.43 -27.13 5.71
CA GLN A 146 3.81 -26.66 5.79
C GLN A 146 3.90 -25.13 5.78
N PHE A 147 3.09 -24.49 4.95
CA PHE A 147 3.09 -23.05 4.74
C PHE A 147 1.68 -22.48 4.73
N SER A 148 1.53 -21.27 5.25
CA SER A 148 0.31 -20.49 5.13
C SER A 148 0.64 -19.13 4.50
N GLY A 149 0.07 -18.83 3.34
CA GLY A 149 0.45 -17.63 2.60
C GLY A 149 -0.48 -17.27 1.46
N LEU A 150 -0.04 -16.31 0.65
CA LEU A 150 -0.77 -15.89 -0.53
C LEU A 150 -0.47 -16.82 -1.69
N ILE A 151 -1.53 -17.33 -2.31
CA ILE A 151 -1.49 -18.09 -3.55
C ILE A 151 -2.27 -17.32 -4.61
N SER A 152 -1.71 -17.14 -5.79
CA SER A 152 -2.41 -16.51 -6.91
C SER A 152 -2.33 -17.36 -8.17
N ASN A 153 -3.29 -17.15 -9.08
CA ASN A 153 -3.09 -17.54 -10.46
C ASN A 153 -2.05 -16.62 -11.13
N THR A 154 -1.70 -16.94 -12.39
CA THR A 154 -0.76 -16.17 -13.21
C THR A 154 -1.44 -15.54 -14.43
N ASP A 155 -2.74 -15.33 -14.37
CA ASP A 155 -3.53 -14.71 -15.44
C ASP A 155 -3.63 -13.21 -15.21
N LEU A 156 -3.10 -12.42 -16.13
CA LEU A 156 -3.08 -10.96 -16.04
C LEU A 156 -4.49 -10.35 -16.01
N LYS A 157 -5.39 -10.80 -16.91
CA LYS A 157 -6.74 -10.24 -17.02
C LYS A 157 -7.70 -10.77 -15.96
N GLY A 158 -7.47 -11.99 -15.51
CA GLY A 158 -8.27 -12.67 -14.50
C GLY A 158 -7.52 -12.89 -13.19
N PHE A 159 -6.61 -11.99 -12.80
CA PHE A 159 -5.80 -12.12 -11.60
C PHE A 159 -6.65 -12.34 -10.34
N ARG A 160 -6.31 -13.41 -9.62
CA ARG A 160 -6.94 -13.78 -8.36
C ARG A 160 -5.89 -14.22 -7.36
N VAL A 161 -6.08 -13.80 -6.14
CA VAL A 161 -5.20 -14.16 -5.01
C VAL A 161 -6.04 -14.51 -3.79
N VAL A 162 -5.61 -15.54 -3.08
CA VAL A 162 -6.23 -15.98 -1.82
C VAL A 162 -5.15 -16.26 -0.80
N ARG A 163 -5.51 -16.21 0.46
CA ARG A 163 -4.68 -16.76 1.54
C ARG A 163 -5.12 -18.18 1.82
N SER A 164 -4.20 -19.13 1.78
CA SER A 164 -4.46 -20.54 2.02
C SER A 164 -3.23 -21.26 2.53
N ASP A 165 -3.45 -22.43 3.11
CA ASP A 165 -2.38 -23.36 3.44
C ASP A 165 -2.02 -24.16 2.19
N PHE A 166 -0.74 -24.52 2.07
CA PHE A 166 -0.18 -25.32 0.98
C PHE A 166 1.08 -26.05 1.45
N SER A 167 1.47 -27.09 0.71
CA SER A 167 2.78 -27.70 0.87
C SER A 167 3.64 -27.42 -0.36
N PHE A 168 4.92 -27.20 -0.15
CA PHE A 168 5.89 -26.91 -1.20
C PHE A 168 7.15 -27.73 -0.98
N ASP A 169 7.56 -28.48 -1.99
CA ASP A 169 8.72 -29.38 -1.93
C ASP A 169 10.00 -28.78 -2.52
N GLY A 170 9.99 -27.48 -2.86
CA GLY A 170 11.10 -26.76 -3.51
C GLY A 170 10.93 -26.61 -5.01
N GLU A 171 10.08 -27.42 -5.66
CA GLU A 171 9.82 -27.36 -7.11
C GLU A 171 8.33 -27.20 -7.43
N LYS A 172 7.48 -27.93 -6.72
CA LYS A 172 6.03 -28.03 -6.99
C LYS A 172 5.23 -27.79 -5.73
N VAL A 173 3.99 -27.33 -5.91
CA VAL A 173 3.08 -27.02 -4.81
C VAL A 173 1.87 -27.94 -4.82
N SER A 174 1.43 -28.39 -3.64
CA SER A 174 0.16 -29.05 -3.42
C SER A 174 -0.79 -28.10 -2.71
N ILE A 175 -2.00 -27.93 -3.27
CA ILE A 175 -2.98 -26.94 -2.82
C ILE A 175 -4.36 -27.58 -2.65
N HIS A 176 -5.21 -26.92 -1.88
CA HIS A 176 -6.60 -27.37 -1.71
C HIS A 176 -7.37 -27.41 -3.02
N ARG A 177 -8.18 -28.44 -3.20
CA ARG A 177 -8.98 -28.66 -4.43
C ARG A 177 -9.97 -27.52 -4.71
N ASN A 178 -10.50 -26.87 -3.66
CA ASN A 178 -11.40 -25.72 -3.80
C ASN A 178 -10.74 -24.52 -4.49
N LEU A 179 -9.41 -24.39 -4.46
CA LEU A 179 -8.69 -23.31 -5.10
C LEU A 179 -8.74 -23.38 -6.64
N ILE A 180 -9.02 -24.54 -7.21
CA ILE A 180 -9.24 -24.68 -8.67
C ILE A 180 -10.31 -23.69 -9.14
N LYS A 181 -11.47 -23.70 -8.49
CA LYS A 181 -12.59 -22.81 -8.82
C LYS A 181 -12.30 -21.36 -8.44
N THR A 182 -11.76 -21.14 -7.23
CA THR A 182 -11.50 -19.80 -6.69
C THR A 182 -10.49 -19.04 -7.52
N LEU A 183 -9.38 -19.68 -7.91
CA LEU A 183 -8.32 -19.09 -8.71
C LEU A 183 -8.51 -19.27 -10.22
N LYS A 184 -9.61 -19.93 -10.66
CA LYS A 184 -9.88 -20.28 -12.05
C LYS A 184 -8.71 -21.03 -12.71
N LEU A 185 -8.23 -22.09 -12.05
CA LEU A 185 -7.11 -22.87 -12.54
C LEU A 185 -7.57 -23.87 -13.61
N GLY A 186 -6.86 -23.90 -14.73
CA GLY A 186 -7.02 -24.93 -15.77
C GLY A 186 -6.02 -26.08 -15.62
N THR A 187 -6.10 -27.04 -16.53
CA THR A 187 -5.12 -28.13 -16.66
C THR A 187 -3.75 -27.53 -16.96
N ASN A 188 -2.72 -27.89 -16.21
CA ASN A 188 -1.35 -27.35 -16.32
C ASN A 188 -1.15 -25.86 -15.87
N SER A 189 -2.10 -25.28 -15.14
CA SER A 189 -1.90 -23.95 -14.57
C SER A 189 -0.69 -23.90 -13.64
N LYS A 190 0.03 -22.77 -13.71
CA LYS A 190 0.98 -22.38 -12.66
C LYS A 190 0.28 -21.53 -11.62
N VAL A 191 0.77 -21.56 -10.42
CA VAL A 191 0.38 -20.63 -9.36
C VAL A 191 1.62 -19.92 -8.83
N ALA A 192 1.42 -18.74 -8.29
CA ALA A 192 2.48 -18.03 -7.61
C ALA A 192 2.26 -18.12 -6.09
N ILE A 193 3.31 -18.47 -5.36
CA ILE A 193 3.32 -18.63 -3.89
C ILE A 193 4.36 -17.69 -3.27
N ASN A 194 4.22 -17.43 -1.98
CA ASN A 194 5.27 -16.82 -1.15
C ASN A 194 5.69 -17.83 -0.09
N VAL A 195 6.97 -18.10 -0.05
CA VAL A 195 7.61 -18.96 0.94
C VAL A 195 8.46 -18.14 1.88
#